data_5473c180a243bfc8a0e651bafee56635
#
_entry.id   5473c180a243bfc8a0e651bafee56635
#
_cell.length_a   1.000
_cell.length_b   1.000
_cell.length_c   1.000
_cell.angle_alpha   90.00
_cell.angle_beta   90.00
_cell.angle_gamma   90.00
#
_symmetry.space_group_name_H-M   'P 1'
#
loop_
_entity.id
_entity.type
_entity.pdbx_description
1 polymer ?
#
loop_
_entity_poly.entity_id
_entity_poly.type
_entity_poly.pdbx_seq_one_letter_code
_entity_poly.pdbx_strand_id
1 'polypeptide(L)'
;MALKLEMQGQTYGPFINEYTPRDLMLFGLGCGAGFDGQTDLQYVYEKQLKVLPMFAAMPIVEGEVTKTIDYGFEWGGSLHWGFDFHIHQPLTPEAVTGKLSTSVLLKALYDRGEGRGCLAQHIGETVNEAGEKLFTTESWDCALYDGGFGGPRAPVDIVEIPDREPDFEIIEQVPLNQALIYRLSGDDHPQHVDWEYAQEFGHPKPNLHGVSTAGVACRHIIQAVIPGEPERLTRFKTRLTKSIYPGSTLKTRIWKWGENCVHFNVQDAEDPEVFYLNYGLVEWR
;
A
#
# COMPACT_ATOMS: atom_id res chain seq x y z
N MET A 1 25.73 1.81 -4.85
CA MET A 1 26.18 0.53 -4.20
C MET A 1 25.80 -0.61 -5.12
N ALA A 2 26.42 -1.80 -5.00
CA ALA A 2 26.04 -2.94 -5.85
C ALA A 2 24.91 -3.74 -5.17
N LEU A 3 23.92 -4.20 -5.94
CA LEU A 3 22.87 -5.08 -5.45
C LEU A 3 23.46 -6.37 -4.87
N LYS A 4 22.95 -6.79 -3.73
CA LYS A 4 23.33 -8.02 -3.03
C LYS A 4 22.43 -9.17 -3.51
N LEU A 5 22.73 -9.69 -4.71
CA LEU A 5 21.89 -10.70 -5.38
C LEU A 5 21.79 -12.01 -4.59
N GLU A 6 22.75 -12.30 -3.71
CA GLU A 6 22.78 -13.46 -2.82
C GLU A 6 21.70 -13.43 -1.73
N MET A 7 21.06 -12.28 -1.51
CA MET A 7 19.95 -12.13 -0.57
C MET A 7 18.62 -12.72 -1.09
N GLN A 8 18.52 -12.98 -2.38
CA GLN A 8 17.33 -13.59 -2.96
C GLN A 8 17.07 -14.99 -2.39
N GLY A 9 15.80 -15.28 -2.11
CA GLY A 9 15.36 -16.54 -1.53
C GLY A 9 15.60 -16.64 -0.01
N GLN A 10 16.12 -15.60 0.63
CA GLN A 10 16.32 -15.58 2.07
C GLN A 10 15.09 -14.99 2.80
N THR A 11 14.80 -15.57 3.97
CA THR A 11 13.74 -15.09 4.87
C THR A 11 14.36 -14.33 6.04
N TYR A 12 13.81 -13.18 6.34
CA TYR A 12 14.22 -12.24 7.39
C TYR A 12 13.15 -12.13 8.46
N GLY A 13 13.57 -11.77 9.65
CA GLY A 13 12.69 -11.63 10.80
C GLY A 13 12.74 -12.85 11.74
N PRO A 14 11.71 -13.09 12.57
CA PRO A 14 10.49 -12.30 12.58
C PRO A 14 10.69 -10.86 13.10
N PHE A 15 10.05 -9.92 12.44
CA PHE A 15 9.93 -8.53 12.90
C PHE A 15 8.70 -8.43 13.81
N ILE A 16 8.88 -7.85 14.99
CA ILE A 16 7.81 -7.72 15.97
C ILE A 16 7.36 -6.26 16.01
N ASN A 17 6.12 -6.04 15.66
CA ASN A 17 5.45 -4.74 15.76
C ASN A 17 4.34 -4.83 16.80
N GLU A 18 4.20 -3.82 17.66
CA GLU A 18 3.14 -3.75 18.66
C GLU A 18 2.18 -2.61 18.30
N TYR A 19 0.92 -2.95 18.11
CA TYR A 19 -0.12 -2.01 17.72
C TYR A 19 -1.17 -1.83 18.80
N THR A 20 -1.66 -0.61 18.92
CA THR A 20 -2.75 -0.22 19.81
C THR A 20 -3.96 0.25 19.00
N PRO A 21 -5.16 0.39 19.61
CA PRO A 21 -6.29 1.00 18.93
C PRO A 21 -6.01 2.42 18.40
N ARG A 22 -5.10 3.16 19.06
CA ARG A 22 -4.67 4.49 18.59
C ARG A 22 -3.92 4.41 17.26
N ASP A 23 -3.09 3.40 17.07
CA ASP A 23 -2.33 3.23 15.82
C ASP A 23 -3.26 2.90 14.67
N LEU A 24 -4.30 2.08 14.91
CA LEU A 24 -5.35 1.81 13.92
C LEU A 24 -6.11 3.07 13.52
N MET A 25 -6.48 3.92 14.50
CA MET A 25 -7.15 5.19 14.23
C MET A 25 -6.23 6.16 13.49
N LEU A 26 -4.96 6.23 13.86
CA LEU A 26 -3.95 7.05 13.18
C LEU A 26 -3.76 6.62 11.73
N PHE A 27 -3.70 5.30 11.49
CA PHE A 27 -3.65 4.74 10.15
C PHE A 27 -4.92 5.10 9.34
N GLY A 28 -6.10 4.98 9.95
CA GLY A 28 -7.37 5.40 9.34
C GLY A 28 -7.36 6.88 8.91
N LEU A 29 -6.93 7.77 9.81
CA LEU A 29 -6.74 9.20 9.50
C LEU A 29 -5.71 9.40 8.38
N GLY A 30 -4.61 8.66 8.45
CA GLY A 30 -3.56 8.65 7.44
C GLY A 30 -4.03 8.19 6.06
N CYS A 31 -5.10 7.41 6.00
CA CYS A 31 -5.78 6.99 4.76
C CYS A 31 -7.02 7.85 4.44
N GLY A 32 -7.16 9.03 5.05
CA GLY A 32 -8.22 10.00 4.75
C GLY A 32 -9.58 9.72 5.42
N ALA A 33 -9.71 8.72 6.32
CA ALA A 33 -10.94 8.53 7.06
C ALA A 33 -11.26 9.78 7.90
N GLY A 34 -12.52 10.20 7.92
CA GLY A 34 -12.96 11.40 8.65
C GLY A 34 -12.50 12.73 8.03
N PHE A 35 -12.04 12.75 6.78
CA PHE A 35 -11.53 13.95 6.10
C PHE A 35 -12.54 15.12 6.08
N ASP A 36 -13.83 14.80 6.08
CA ASP A 36 -14.97 15.75 6.11
C ASP A 36 -15.63 15.86 7.49
N GLY A 37 -15.10 15.16 8.50
CA GLY A 37 -15.62 15.09 9.86
C GLY A 37 -16.81 14.13 10.04
N GLN A 38 -17.24 13.39 9.01
CA GLN A 38 -18.43 12.54 9.03
C GLN A 38 -18.21 11.17 8.38
N THR A 39 -17.49 11.11 7.29
CA THR A 39 -17.31 9.88 6.50
C THR A 39 -16.29 8.96 7.17
N ASP A 40 -16.59 7.66 7.20
CA ASP A 40 -15.67 6.60 7.64
C ASP A 40 -15.22 6.70 9.11
N LEU A 41 -16.06 7.27 9.98
CA LEU A 41 -15.76 7.43 11.41
C LEU A 41 -15.49 6.10 12.14
N GLN A 42 -15.95 4.97 11.60
CA GLN A 42 -15.64 3.63 12.12
C GLN A 42 -14.12 3.30 12.10
N TYR A 43 -13.29 4.01 11.35
CA TYR A 43 -11.85 3.83 11.34
C TYR A 43 -11.10 4.77 12.29
N VAL A 44 -11.79 5.72 12.91
CA VAL A 44 -11.18 6.78 13.73
C VAL A 44 -11.88 7.05 15.06
N TYR A 45 -12.86 6.20 15.43
CA TYR A 45 -13.63 6.36 16.65
C TYR A 45 -13.65 5.06 17.48
N GLU A 46 -13.07 5.11 18.67
CA GLU A 46 -12.80 3.94 19.52
C GLU A 46 -14.04 3.13 19.93
N LYS A 47 -15.24 3.74 20.00
CA LYS A 47 -16.46 3.03 20.41
C LYS A 47 -17.04 2.09 19.36
N GLN A 48 -16.62 2.25 18.11
CA GLN A 48 -17.08 1.42 17.01
C GLN A 48 -15.93 1.11 16.04
N LEU A 49 -14.71 1.06 16.58
CA LEU A 49 -13.50 0.93 15.78
C LEU A 49 -13.52 -0.32 14.92
N LYS A 50 -13.26 -0.13 13.64
CA LYS A 50 -13.00 -1.18 12.66
C LYS A 50 -11.61 -0.98 12.07
N VAL A 51 -11.02 -2.06 11.61
CA VAL A 51 -9.71 -2.01 10.95
C VAL A 51 -9.90 -1.74 9.46
N LEU A 52 -9.23 -0.73 8.95
CA LEU A 52 -9.13 -0.54 7.49
C LEU A 52 -8.24 -1.66 6.92
N PRO A 53 -8.73 -2.52 6.01
CA PRO A 53 -7.99 -3.71 5.57
C PRO A 53 -6.63 -3.43 4.95
N MET A 54 -6.42 -2.23 4.39
CA MET A 54 -5.12 -1.78 3.89
C MET A 54 -4.03 -1.79 4.97
N PHE A 55 -4.40 -1.87 6.26
CA PHE A 55 -3.48 -2.09 7.39
C PHE A 55 -2.59 -3.34 7.19
N ALA A 56 -3.04 -4.32 6.41
CA ALA A 56 -2.22 -5.50 6.07
C ALA A 56 -0.90 -5.15 5.33
N ALA A 57 -0.76 -3.94 4.79
CA ALA A 57 0.50 -3.49 4.20
C ALA A 57 1.50 -3.00 5.26
N MET A 58 1.03 -2.54 6.43
CA MET A 58 1.85 -1.85 7.43
C MET A 58 3.05 -2.66 7.94
N PRO A 59 2.92 -3.94 8.35
CA PRO A 59 4.04 -4.68 8.92
C PRO A 59 5.23 -4.90 7.96
N ILE A 60 5.04 -4.71 6.65
CA ILE A 60 6.13 -4.79 5.66
C ILE A 60 6.68 -3.40 5.33
N VAL A 61 5.83 -2.38 5.33
CA VAL A 61 6.21 -1.02 4.90
C VAL A 61 6.89 -0.24 6.03
N GLU A 62 6.72 -0.67 7.28
CA GLU A 62 7.32 0.03 8.41
C GLU A 62 8.86 -0.05 8.42
N GLY A 63 9.46 1.02 8.90
CA GLY A 63 10.87 1.31 8.81
C GLY A 63 11.85 0.21 9.28
N GLU A 64 11.47 -0.66 10.22
CA GLU A 64 12.34 -1.75 10.69
C GLU A 64 12.56 -2.82 9.61
N VAL A 65 11.53 -3.20 8.85
CA VAL A 65 11.64 -4.18 7.77
C VAL A 65 12.51 -3.61 6.64
N THR A 66 12.18 -2.42 6.16
CA THR A 66 12.87 -1.77 5.05
C THR A 66 14.32 -1.39 5.40
N LYS A 67 14.60 -0.99 6.65
CA LYS A 67 15.94 -0.69 7.13
C LYS A 67 16.80 -1.93 7.33
N THR A 68 16.20 -3.08 7.61
CA THR A 68 16.91 -4.33 7.91
C THR A 68 17.20 -5.15 6.66
N ILE A 69 16.28 -5.16 5.68
CA ILE A 69 16.44 -5.90 4.42
C ILE A 69 17.09 -4.97 3.38
N ASP A 70 18.32 -4.54 3.67
CA ASP A 70 19.12 -3.74 2.74
C ASP A 70 19.80 -4.64 1.71
N TYR A 71 19.19 -4.76 0.54
CA TYR A 71 19.78 -5.48 -0.61
C TYR A 71 20.71 -4.60 -1.49
N GLY A 72 21.14 -3.46 -0.97
CA GLY A 72 22.18 -2.62 -1.59
C GLY A 72 21.69 -1.67 -2.67
N PHE A 73 20.42 -1.32 -2.69
CA PHE A 73 19.85 -0.34 -3.61
C PHE A 73 20.10 1.11 -3.15
N GLU A 74 19.95 2.05 -4.09
CA GLU A 74 20.00 3.48 -3.77
C GLU A 74 18.66 3.91 -3.17
N TRP A 75 18.67 4.20 -1.87
CA TRP A 75 17.47 4.47 -1.08
C TRP A 75 16.62 5.64 -1.61
N GLY A 76 17.25 6.73 -2.06
CA GLY A 76 16.55 7.88 -2.63
C GLY A 76 15.82 7.58 -3.95
N GLY A 77 16.17 6.49 -4.63
CA GLY A 77 15.48 6.01 -5.82
C GLY A 77 14.51 4.86 -5.56
N SER A 78 14.19 4.56 -4.30
CA SER A 78 13.25 3.50 -3.95
C SER A 78 11.81 4.01 -3.98
N LEU A 79 10.94 3.26 -4.66
CA LEU A 79 9.51 3.55 -4.76
C LEU A 79 8.71 2.26 -4.57
N HIS A 80 7.64 2.32 -3.81
CA HIS A 80 6.65 1.23 -3.82
C HIS A 80 6.06 1.08 -5.23
N TRP A 81 6.06 -0.16 -5.74
CA TRP A 81 5.57 -0.49 -7.08
C TRP A 81 4.17 -1.09 -7.07
N GLY A 82 3.82 -1.83 -6.01
CA GLY A 82 2.50 -2.44 -5.89
C GLY A 82 2.37 -3.37 -4.70
N PHE A 83 1.13 -3.78 -4.48
CA PHE A 83 0.74 -4.70 -3.41
C PHE A 83 -0.21 -5.76 -3.95
N ASP A 84 -0.12 -6.96 -3.37
CA ASP A 84 -1.15 -8.00 -3.44
C ASP A 84 -1.19 -8.67 -2.07
N PHE A 85 -2.20 -8.41 -1.28
CA PHE A 85 -2.32 -9.04 0.02
C PHE A 85 -3.59 -9.87 0.15
N HIS A 86 -3.46 -10.97 0.87
CA HIS A 86 -4.52 -11.92 1.17
C HIS A 86 -4.78 -11.94 2.66
N ILE A 87 -6.01 -11.67 3.06
CA ILE A 87 -6.48 -11.69 4.44
C ILE A 87 -7.07 -13.07 4.74
N HIS A 88 -6.46 -13.80 5.66
CA HIS A 88 -6.86 -15.17 6.03
C HIS A 88 -7.88 -15.19 7.16
N GLN A 89 -7.82 -14.20 8.06
CA GLN A 89 -8.75 -13.98 9.18
C GLN A 89 -9.34 -12.58 9.11
N PRO A 90 -10.59 -12.36 9.57
CA PRO A 90 -11.15 -11.01 9.65
C PRO A 90 -10.24 -10.08 10.45
N LEU A 91 -9.86 -8.95 9.88
CA LEU A 91 -9.10 -7.94 10.60
C LEU A 91 -10.04 -7.17 11.52
N THR A 92 -10.06 -7.55 12.79
CA THR A 92 -10.75 -6.81 13.86
C THR A 92 -9.71 -6.14 14.76
N PRO A 93 -10.08 -5.10 15.55
CA PRO A 93 -9.14 -4.51 16.49
C PRO A 93 -8.50 -5.55 17.43
N GLU A 94 -9.28 -6.53 17.91
CA GLU A 94 -8.79 -7.59 18.80
C GLU A 94 -7.78 -8.51 18.10
N ALA A 95 -7.92 -8.72 16.79
CA ALA A 95 -7.02 -9.59 16.03
C ALA A 95 -5.67 -8.93 15.73
N VAL A 96 -5.64 -7.60 15.57
CA VAL A 96 -4.45 -6.88 15.08
C VAL A 96 -3.80 -5.94 16.13
N THR A 97 -4.41 -5.74 17.30
CA THR A 97 -3.75 -5.04 18.42
C THR A 97 -2.93 -6.02 19.26
N GLY A 98 -1.91 -5.50 19.97
CA GLY A 98 -0.88 -6.31 20.61
C GLY A 98 0.28 -6.57 19.65
N LYS A 99 1.00 -7.66 19.85
CA LYS A 99 2.18 -7.97 19.05
C LYS A 99 1.84 -8.77 17.81
N LEU A 100 2.25 -8.23 16.67
CA LEU A 100 2.25 -8.96 15.40
C LEU A 100 3.68 -9.36 15.05
N SER A 101 3.84 -10.58 14.56
CA SER A 101 5.12 -11.15 14.15
C SER A 101 5.11 -11.36 12.63
N THR A 102 6.03 -10.71 11.92
CA THR A 102 6.10 -10.77 10.45
C THR A 102 7.42 -11.35 9.99
N SER A 103 7.38 -12.43 9.22
CA SER A 103 8.54 -12.97 8.50
C SER A 103 8.47 -12.53 7.05
N VAL A 104 9.59 -12.04 6.49
CA VAL A 104 9.64 -11.49 5.14
C VAL A 104 10.65 -12.27 4.29
N LEU A 105 10.17 -12.89 3.22
CA LEU A 105 10.99 -13.51 2.18
C LEU A 105 11.30 -12.46 1.10
N LEU A 106 12.58 -12.15 0.85
CA LEU A 106 13.01 -11.49 -0.39
C LEU A 106 12.97 -12.53 -1.52
N LYS A 107 11.84 -12.64 -2.21
CA LYS A 107 11.58 -13.70 -3.17
C LYS A 107 12.48 -13.62 -4.40
N ALA A 108 12.60 -12.42 -4.98
CA ALA A 108 13.41 -12.21 -6.18
C ALA A 108 13.74 -10.72 -6.40
N LEU A 109 14.84 -10.50 -7.12
CA LEU A 109 15.22 -9.23 -7.74
C LEU A 109 15.11 -9.40 -9.25
N TYR A 110 14.33 -8.54 -9.91
CA TYR A 110 14.07 -8.58 -11.34
C TYR A 110 14.71 -7.40 -12.04
N ASP A 111 15.50 -7.70 -13.08
CA ASP A 111 16.18 -6.67 -13.87
C ASP A 111 15.24 -6.04 -14.90
N ARG A 112 15.07 -4.73 -14.86
CA ARG A 112 14.32 -3.98 -15.87
C ARG A 112 15.20 -3.50 -17.03
N GLY A 113 16.51 -3.61 -16.88
CA GLY A 113 17.53 -3.16 -17.83
C GLY A 113 18.21 -1.87 -17.37
N GLU A 114 19.35 -1.56 -18.02
CA GLU A 114 20.13 -0.37 -17.72
C GLU A 114 19.28 0.91 -17.78
N GLY A 115 19.40 1.77 -16.77
CA GLY A 115 18.62 3.00 -16.61
C GLY A 115 17.13 2.83 -16.36
N ARG A 116 16.64 1.60 -16.12
CA ARG A 116 15.23 1.29 -15.91
C ARG A 116 14.92 0.71 -14.53
N GLY A 117 15.95 0.46 -13.74
CA GLY A 117 15.86 0.00 -12.36
C GLY A 117 15.68 -1.51 -12.18
N CYS A 118 15.50 -1.88 -10.93
CA CYS A 118 15.25 -3.23 -10.43
C CYS A 118 13.87 -3.28 -9.77
N LEU A 119 13.17 -4.42 -9.86
CA LEU A 119 12.02 -4.70 -9.01
C LEU A 119 12.39 -5.74 -7.97
N ALA A 120 12.13 -5.44 -6.70
CA ALA A 120 12.26 -6.37 -5.59
C ALA A 120 10.86 -6.87 -5.19
N GLN A 121 10.71 -8.20 -5.08
CA GLN A 121 9.47 -8.85 -4.65
C GLN A 121 9.65 -9.40 -3.24
N HIS A 122 8.87 -8.90 -2.31
CA HIS A 122 8.83 -9.35 -0.92
C HIS A 122 7.53 -10.09 -0.61
N ILE A 123 7.60 -11.16 0.16
CA ILE A 123 6.44 -11.89 0.67
C ILE A 123 6.50 -11.86 2.19
N GLY A 124 5.60 -11.13 2.81
CA GLY A 124 5.44 -11.08 4.26
C GLY A 124 4.33 -12.00 4.73
N GLU A 125 4.60 -12.78 5.77
CA GLU A 125 3.59 -13.55 6.48
C GLU A 125 3.48 -13.00 7.90
N THR A 126 2.28 -12.53 8.27
CA THR A 126 2.02 -11.94 9.58
C THR A 126 1.11 -12.83 10.41
N VAL A 127 1.53 -13.08 11.64
CA VAL A 127 0.78 -13.84 12.66
C VAL A 127 0.57 -12.99 13.91
N ASN A 128 -0.51 -13.26 14.66
CA ASN A 128 -0.76 -12.64 15.96
C ASN A 128 -0.06 -13.41 17.09
N GLU A 129 -0.21 -12.96 18.35
CA GLU A 129 0.40 -13.60 19.54
C GLU A 129 -0.08 -15.04 19.75
N ALA A 130 -1.25 -15.42 19.26
CA ALA A 130 -1.75 -16.80 19.31
C ALA A 130 -1.13 -17.69 18.22
N GLY A 131 -0.30 -17.14 17.32
CA GLY A 131 0.28 -17.85 16.19
C GLY A 131 -0.69 -18.04 15.02
N GLU A 132 -1.82 -17.34 15.01
CA GLU A 132 -2.78 -17.40 13.92
C GLU A 132 -2.32 -16.52 12.77
N LYS A 133 -2.29 -17.06 11.56
CA LYS A 133 -1.93 -16.33 10.35
C LYS A 133 -3.06 -15.37 9.97
N LEU A 134 -2.78 -14.09 10.08
CA LEU A 134 -3.75 -13.05 9.77
C LEU A 134 -3.79 -12.72 8.28
N PHE A 135 -2.63 -12.48 7.68
CA PHE A 135 -2.53 -12.11 6.27
C PHE A 135 -1.16 -12.45 5.70
N THR A 136 -1.13 -12.52 4.38
CA THR A 136 0.09 -12.56 3.56
C THR A 136 0.11 -11.32 2.70
N THR A 137 1.20 -10.56 2.71
CA THR A 137 1.38 -9.37 1.88
C THR A 137 2.50 -9.60 0.88
N GLU A 138 2.18 -9.57 -0.41
CA GLU A 138 3.18 -9.43 -1.44
C GLU A 138 3.38 -7.93 -1.69
N SER A 139 4.60 -7.44 -1.49
CA SER A 139 5.02 -6.07 -1.75
C SER A 139 6.06 -6.02 -2.84
N TRP A 140 5.95 -5.03 -3.71
CA TRP A 140 6.90 -4.79 -4.79
C TRP A 140 7.50 -3.39 -4.66
N ASP A 141 8.84 -3.34 -4.65
CA ASP A 141 9.58 -2.09 -4.64
C ASP A 141 10.35 -1.92 -5.93
N CYS A 142 10.44 -0.70 -6.43
CA CYS A 142 11.24 -0.33 -7.58
C CYS A 142 12.45 0.47 -7.12
N ALA A 143 13.66 -0.09 -7.32
CA ALA A 143 14.92 0.61 -7.16
C ALA A 143 15.32 1.21 -8.51
N LEU A 144 15.05 2.50 -8.73
CA LEU A 144 15.10 3.16 -10.04
C LEU A 144 16.48 3.16 -10.68
N TYR A 145 17.54 3.19 -9.86
CA TYR A 145 18.92 3.35 -10.35
C TYR A 145 19.68 2.01 -10.50
N ASP A 146 19.09 0.89 -10.07
CA ASP A 146 19.77 -0.38 -9.88
C ASP A 146 19.42 -1.43 -10.94
N GLY A 147 19.30 -1.04 -12.20
CA GLY A 147 19.05 -1.95 -13.32
C GLY A 147 20.31 -2.30 -14.13
N GLY A 148 20.20 -3.32 -15.01
CA GLY A 148 21.27 -3.73 -15.91
C GLY A 148 22.21 -4.81 -15.34
N PHE A 149 21.81 -5.50 -14.27
CA PHE A 149 22.63 -6.56 -13.65
C PHE A 149 22.47 -7.94 -14.32
N GLY A 150 21.63 -8.07 -15.37
CA GLY A 150 21.45 -9.32 -16.14
C GLY A 150 20.52 -10.34 -15.49
N GLY A 151 19.70 -9.93 -14.52
CA GLY A 151 18.73 -10.79 -13.86
C GLY A 151 17.49 -11.09 -14.71
N PRO A 152 16.57 -11.95 -14.21
CA PRO A 152 15.32 -12.26 -14.89
C PRO A 152 14.40 -11.03 -14.99
N ARG A 153 13.47 -11.05 -15.95
CA ARG A 153 12.38 -10.08 -16.03
C ARG A 153 11.29 -10.45 -15.05
N ALA A 154 10.64 -9.44 -14.46
CA ALA A 154 9.46 -9.67 -13.65
C ALA A 154 8.35 -10.34 -14.47
N PRO A 155 7.57 -11.25 -13.87
CA PRO A 155 6.39 -11.81 -14.51
C PRO A 155 5.38 -10.70 -14.84
N VAL A 156 4.65 -10.86 -15.93
CA VAL A 156 3.52 -9.98 -16.27
C VAL A 156 2.31 -10.49 -15.50
N ASP A 157 1.86 -9.68 -14.56
CA ASP A 157 0.69 -9.96 -13.73
C ASP A 157 -0.20 -8.71 -13.67
N ILE A 158 -1.01 -8.56 -14.72
CA ILE A 158 -1.88 -7.39 -14.94
C ILE A 158 -3.32 -7.82 -14.79
N VAL A 159 -4.05 -7.15 -13.90
CA VAL A 159 -5.51 -7.22 -13.81
C VAL A 159 -6.10 -6.40 -14.96
N GLU A 160 -6.96 -6.98 -15.76
CA GLU A 160 -7.64 -6.31 -16.85
C GLU A 160 -8.66 -5.30 -16.29
N ILE A 161 -8.56 -4.05 -16.69
CA ILE A 161 -9.57 -3.03 -16.39
C ILE A 161 -10.59 -3.02 -17.54
N PRO A 162 -11.89 -3.18 -17.25
CA PRO A 162 -12.91 -3.24 -18.29
C PRO A 162 -12.99 -1.97 -19.14
N ASP A 163 -13.10 -2.16 -20.47
CA ASP A 163 -13.35 -1.06 -21.42
C ASP A 163 -14.86 -0.73 -21.48
N ARG A 164 -15.40 -0.23 -20.39
CA ARG A 164 -16.77 0.26 -20.23
C ARG A 164 -16.82 1.27 -19.07
N GLU A 165 -17.93 1.99 -18.95
CA GLU A 165 -18.14 2.87 -17.81
C GLU A 165 -18.10 2.09 -16.47
N PRO A 166 -17.54 2.67 -15.41
CA PRO A 166 -17.49 2.05 -14.09
C PRO A 166 -18.90 1.90 -13.49
N ASP A 167 -19.06 0.88 -12.65
CA ASP A 167 -20.31 0.69 -11.89
C ASP A 167 -20.42 1.70 -10.73
N PHE A 168 -19.27 2.14 -10.19
CA PHE A 168 -19.19 3.19 -9.17
C PHE A 168 -18.01 4.12 -9.45
N GLU A 169 -18.20 5.38 -9.10
CA GLU A 169 -17.17 6.41 -9.18
C GLU A 169 -17.24 7.27 -7.91
N ILE A 170 -16.12 7.41 -7.19
CA ILE A 170 -16.03 8.21 -5.98
C ILE A 170 -14.87 9.19 -6.13
N ILE A 171 -15.14 10.46 -5.83
CA ILE A 171 -14.18 11.54 -5.94
C ILE A 171 -13.89 12.09 -4.55
N GLU A 172 -12.59 12.21 -4.21
CA GLU A 172 -12.14 12.76 -2.93
C GLU A 172 -10.89 13.62 -3.14
N GLN A 173 -10.87 14.80 -2.52
CA GLN A 173 -9.68 15.64 -2.50
C GLN A 173 -8.77 15.22 -1.32
N VAL A 174 -7.51 14.98 -1.61
CA VAL A 174 -6.50 14.67 -0.60
C VAL A 174 -6.21 15.90 0.25
N PRO A 175 -6.37 15.86 1.57
CA PRO A 175 -6.01 16.96 2.46
C PRO A 175 -4.55 17.36 2.33
N LEU A 176 -4.26 18.65 2.46
CA LEU A 176 -2.89 19.19 2.33
C LEU A 176 -1.91 18.64 3.36
N ASN A 177 -2.38 18.21 4.52
CA ASN A 177 -1.59 17.63 5.60
C ASN A 177 -1.62 16.09 5.63
N GLN A 178 -2.20 15.44 4.62
CA GLN A 178 -2.40 13.98 4.62
C GLN A 178 -1.09 13.21 4.80
N ALA A 179 -0.04 13.59 4.07
CA ALA A 179 1.27 12.94 4.19
C ALA A 179 1.89 13.12 5.58
N LEU A 180 1.66 14.27 6.22
CA LEU A 180 2.17 14.55 7.58
C LEU A 180 1.47 13.71 8.65
N ILE A 181 0.21 13.34 8.42
CA ILE A 181 -0.54 12.44 9.30
C ILE A 181 -0.09 11.00 9.05
N TYR A 182 -0.07 10.56 7.77
CA TYR A 182 0.24 9.18 7.44
C TYR A 182 1.63 8.75 7.91
N ARG A 183 2.67 9.59 7.75
CA ARG A 183 4.03 9.25 8.19
C ARG A 183 4.15 8.88 9.67
N LEU A 184 3.20 9.31 10.50
CA LEU A 184 3.16 8.95 11.92
C LEU A 184 2.73 7.50 12.17
N SER A 185 2.25 6.80 11.13
CA SER A 185 1.94 5.37 11.18
C SER A 185 3.17 4.47 11.01
N GLY A 186 4.35 5.03 10.64
CA GLY A 186 5.61 4.27 10.58
C GLY A 186 6.49 4.57 9.36
N ASP A 187 5.92 4.91 8.22
CA ASP A 187 6.69 5.29 7.02
C ASP A 187 7.19 6.72 7.13
N ASP A 188 8.39 6.89 7.69
CA ASP A 188 9.03 8.17 7.97
C ASP A 188 9.94 8.68 6.84
N HIS A 189 9.87 8.07 5.63
CA HIS A 189 10.74 8.43 4.51
C HIS A 189 10.67 9.93 4.20
N PRO A 190 11.82 10.63 4.10
CA PRO A 190 11.88 12.09 4.01
C PRO A 190 11.19 12.69 2.77
N GLN A 191 11.06 11.95 1.68
CA GLN A 191 10.36 12.43 0.47
C GLN A 191 8.91 12.89 0.71
N HIS A 192 8.30 12.48 1.83
CA HIS A 192 6.90 12.79 2.18
C HIS A 192 6.75 14.06 3.05
N VAL A 193 7.87 14.68 3.47
CA VAL A 193 7.85 15.84 4.36
C VAL A 193 8.92 16.88 4.05
N ASP A 194 10.10 16.45 3.58
CA ASP A 194 11.24 17.31 3.32
C ASP A 194 11.23 17.80 1.86
N TRP A 195 11.12 19.11 1.67
CA TRP A 195 11.04 19.73 0.36
C TRP A 195 12.35 19.66 -0.42
N GLU A 196 13.49 19.83 0.25
CA GLU A 196 14.81 19.77 -0.39
C GLU A 196 15.08 18.35 -0.85
N TYR A 197 14.85 17.38 0.01
CA TYR A 197 14.98 15.97 -0.31
C TYR A 197 14.05 15.55 -1.47
N ALA A 198 12.77 15.92 -1.42
CA ALA A 198 11.83 15.59 -2.49
C ALA A 198 12.29 16.14 -3.85
N GLN A 199 12.79 17.38 -3.88
CA GLN A 199 13.28 18.02 -5.11
C GLN A 199 14.58 17.39 -5.62
N GLU A 200 15.48 16.96 -4.75
CA GLU A 200 16.71 16.25 -5.11
C GLU A 200 16.40 14.95 -5.88
N PHE A 201 15.32 14.25 -5.51
CA PHE A 201 14.88 13.01 -6.16
C PHE A 201 13.78 13.21 -7.22
N GLY A 202 13.65 14.43 -7.75
CA GLY A 202 12.82 14.74 -8.92
C GLY A 202 11.34 14.97 -8.64
N HIS A 203 10.93 15.09 -7.39
CA HIS A 203 9.57 15.49 -7.02
C HIS A 203 9.47 17.02 -6.90
N PRO A 204 8.42 17.67 -7.44
CA PRO A 204 8.27 19.13 -7.32
C PRO A 204 8.00 19.59 -5.88
N LYS A 205 7.49 18.71 -5.03
CA LYS A 205 7.19 18.91 -3.60
C LYS A 205 7.03 17.52 -2.93
N PRO A 206 6.97 17.46 -1.58
CA PRO A 206 6.66 16.22 -0.88
C PRO A 206 5.41 15.54 -1.43
N ASN A 207 5.54 14.25 -1.74
CA ASN A 207 4.44 13.44 -2.27
C ASN A 207 3.70 12.69 -1.16
N LEU A 208 2.51 12.17 -1.48
CA LEU A 208 1.75 11.31 -0.59
C LEU A 208 2.29 9.87 -0.67
N HIS A 209 2.25 9.16 0.43
CA HIS A 209 2.60 7.74 0.52
C HIS A 209 1.69 6.88 -0.38
N GLY A 210 2.27 5.90 -1.05
CA GLY A 210 1.53 4.97 -1.91
C GLY A 210 0.48 4.16 -1.14
N VAL A 211 0.81 3.73 0.08
CA VAL A 211 -0.13 3.00 0.96
C VAL A 211 -1.30 3.89 1.39
N SER A 212 -1.06 5.17 1.69
CA SER A 212 -2.14 6.13 1.97
C SER A 212 -3.11 6.25 0.79
N THR A 213 -2.57 6.40 -0.43
CA THR A 213 -3.39 6.46 -1.66
C THR A 213 -4.21 5.18 -1.85
N ALA A 214 -3.59 4.01 -1.64
CA ALA A 214 -4.29 2.72 -1.70
C ALA A 214 -5.33 2.59 -0.58
N GLY A 215 -5.07 3.16 0.59
CA GLY A 215 -6.01 3.22 1.72
C GLY A 215 -7.26 4.05 1.40
N VAL A 216 -7.11 5.20 0.74
CA VAL A 216 -8.25 5.98 0.22
C VAL A 216 -9.08 5.13 -0.74
N ALA A 217 -8.45 4.48 -1.72
CA ALA A 217 -9.14 3.60 -2.67
C ALA A 217 -9.85 2.43 -1.95
N CYS A 218 -9.20 1.83 -0.95
CA CYS A 218 -9.78 0.74 -0.15
C CYS A 218 -11.07 1.19 0.58
N ARG A 219 -11.06 2.39 1.19
CA ARG A 219 -12.27 2.98 1.81
C ARG A 219 -13.40 3.15 0.79
N HIS A 220 -13.10 3.75 -0.35
CA HIS A 220 -14.06 3.97 -1.44
C HIS A 220 -14.67 2.66 -1.93
N ILE A 221 -13.86 1.61 -2.11
CA ILE A 221 -14.34 0.31 -2.55
C ILE A 221 -15.23 -0.32 -1.49
N ILE A 222 -14.84 -0.31 -0.21
CA ILE A 222 -15.67 -0.82 0.89
C ILE A 222 -17.00 -0.08 0.92
N GLN A 223 -17.00 1.24 0.81
CA GLN A 223 -18.22 2.05 0.78
C GLN A 223 -19.14 1.66 -0.39
N ALA A 224 -18.57 1.31 -1.56
CA ALA A 224 -19.34 0.98 -2.75
C ALA A 224 -19.94 -0.44 -2.73
N VAL A 225 -19.22 -1.44 -2.20
CA VAL A 225 -19.58 -2.86 -2.40
C VAL A 225 -19.87 -3.65 -1.11
N ILE A 226 -19.29 -3.26 0.04
CA ILE A 226 -19.50 -3.88 1.35
C ILE A 226 -19.59 -2.80 2.46
N PRO A 227 -20.53 -1.85 2.36
CA PRO A 227 -20.57 -0.69 3.23
C PRO A 227 -20.72 -1.09 4.70
N GLY A 228 -19.78 -0.59 5.53
CA GLY A 228 -19.73 -0.89 6.95
C GLY A 228 -19.17 -2.26 7.33
N GLU A 229 -18.74 -3.10 6.37
CA GLU A 229 -18.27 -4.47 6.63
C GLU A 229 -16.84 -4.71 6.11
N PRO A 230 -15.82 -3.87 6.51
CA PRO A 230 -14.44 -4.00 6.03
C PRO A 230 -13.81 -5.37 6.33
N GLU A 231 -14.24 -6.03 7.40
CA GLU A 231 -13.76 -7.36 7.83
C GLU A 231 -14.10 -8.48 6.83
N ARG A 232 -14.95 -8.21 5.84
CA ARG A 232 -15.27 -9.15 4.76
C ARG A 232 -14.22 -9.17 3.65
N LEU A 233 -13.40 -8.10 3.51
CA LEU A 233 -12.38 -8.03 2.48
C LEU A 233 -11.34 -9.14 2.68
N THR A 234 -11.05 -9.88 1.60
CA THR A 234 -10.13 -11.03 1.63
C THR A 234 -8.88 -10.83 0.77
N ARG A 235 -8.95 -9.96 -0.24
CA ARG A 235 -7.81 -9.63 -1.11
C ARG A 235 -7.88 -8.19 -1.56
N PHE A 236 -6.71 -7.54 -1.60
CA PHE A 236 -6.52 -6.24 -2.23
C PHE A 236 -5.23 -6.25 -3.03
N LYS A 237 -5.34 -5.97 -4.32
CA LYS A 237 -4.20 -5.91 -5.24
C LYS A 237 -4.23 -4.60 -6.01
N THR A 238 -3.08 -3.96 -6.17
CA THR A 238 -2.94 -2.78 -7.03
C THR A 238 -1.50 -2.53 -7.43
N ARG A 239 -1.29 -1.78 -8.51
CA ARG A 239 -0.01 -1.20 -8.90
C ARG A 239 -0.05 0.30 -8.72
N LEU A 240 1.00 0.85 -8.10
CA LEU A 240 1.24 2.29 -8.04
C LEU A 240 1.90 2.71 -9.35
N THR A 241 1.35 3.72 -10.01
CA THR A 241 1.79 4.10 -11.37
C THR A 241 2.35 5.50 -11.44
N LYS A 242 1.88 6.41 -10.60
CA LYS A 242 2.35 7.79 -10.56
C LYS A 242 2.28 8.35 -9.13
N SER A 243 3.22 9.22 -8.79
CA SER A 243 3.20 9.93 -7.51
C SER A 243 2.02 10.90 -7.45
N ILE A 244 1.35 10.90 -6.31
CA ILE A 244 0.29 11.87 -6.00
C ILE A 244 0.81 12.89 -4.99
N TYR A 245 0.24 14.07 -5.00
CA TYR A 245 0.62 15.15 -4.10
C TYR A 245 -0.57 15.60 -3.24
N PRO A 246 -0.34 15.94 -1.96
CA PRO A 246 -1.38 16.56 -1.13
C PRO A 246 -2.05 17.73 -1.86
N GLY A 247 -3.37 17.78 -1.83
CA GLY A 247 -4.21 18.73 -2.56
C GLY A 247 -4.74 18.24 -3.92
N SER A 248 -4.22 17.13 -4.48
CA SER A 248 -4.80 16.51 -5.69
C SER A 248 -6.17 15.91 -5.41
N THR A 249 -6.99 15.81 -6.44
CA THR A 249 -8.32 15.19 -6.36
C THR A 249 -8.28 13.82 -7.00
N LEU A 250 -8.60 12.79 -6.22
CA LEU A 250 -8.65 11.39 -6.65
C LEU A 250 -10.03 11.05 -7.19
N LYS A 251 -10.06 10.26 -8.26
CA LYS A 251 -11.24 9.61 -8.80
C LYS A 251 -11.04 8.09 -8.77
N THR A 252 -11.67 7.40 -7.83
CA THR A 252 -11.68 5.94 -7.77
C THR A 252 -12.80 5.41 -8.64
N ARG A 253 -12.45 4.62 -9.66
CA ARG A 253 -13.38 4.00 -10.60
C ARG A 253 -13.42 2.51 -10.34
N ILE A 254 -14.60 1.94 -10.20
CA ILE A 254 -14.83 0.57 -9.71
C ILE A 254 -15.77 -0.17 -10.66
N TRP A 255 -15.36 -1.35 -11.10
CA TRP A 255 -16.14 -2.24 -11.98
C TRP A 255 -16.41 -3.55 -11.27
N LYS A 256 -17.67 -3.95 -11.22
CA LYS A 256 -18.07 -5.28 -10.74
C LYS A 256 -17.51 -6.35 -11.68
N TRP A 257 -16.82 -7.34 -11.08
CA TRP A 257 -16.19 -8.46 -11.77
C TRP A 257 -16.54 -9.79 -11.09
N GLY A 258 -17.76 -10.27 -11.32
CA GLY A 258 -18.30 -11.44 -10.62
C GLY A 258 -19.10 -11.09 -9.37
N GLU A 259 -19.33 -12.10 -8.51
CA GLU A 259 -20.22 -11.96 -7.36
C GLU A 259 -19.57 -11.19 -6.20
N ASN A 260 -18.32 -11.51 -5.89
CA ASN A 260 -17.58 -10.97 -4.73
C ASN A 260 -16.21 -10.41 -5.17
N CYS A 261 -16.15 -9.75 -6.31
CA CYS A 261 -14.93 -9.19 -6.87
C CYS A 261 -15.23 -7.89 -7.61
N VAL A 262 -14.31 -6.94 -7.49
CA VAL A 262 -14.27 -5.74 -8.33
C VAL A 262 -12.88 -5.53 -8.88
N HIS A 263 -12.81 -4.95 -10.09
CA HIS A 263 -11.60 -4.32 -10.61
C HIS A 263 -11.69 -2.81 -10.40
N PHE A 264 -10.56 -2.15 -10.25
CA PHE A 264 -10.54 -0.71 -10.03
C PHE A 264 -9.28 -0.04 -10.56
N ASN A 265 -9.37 1.26 -10.75
CA ASN A 265 -8.23 2.16 -10.86
C ASN A 265 -8.52 3.47 -10.11
N VAL A 266 -7.47 4.27 -9.92
CA VAL A 266 -7.57 5.61 -9.37
C VAL A 266 -6.90 6.58 -10.33
N GLN A 267 -7.69 7.52 -10.84
CA GLN A 267 -7.25 8.58 -11.75
C GLN A 267 -7.11 9.90 -11.01
N ASP A 268 -6.38 10.82 -11.61
CA ASP A 268 -6.56 12.25 -11.35
C ASP A 268 -7.95 12.69 -11.84
N ALA A 269 -8.67 13.46 -11.03
CA ALA A 269 -10.02 13.91 -11.42
C ALA A 269 -10.00 15.00 -12.49
N GLU A 270 -8.87 15.73 -12.64
CA GLU A 270 -8.69 16.83 -13.58
C GLU A 270 -8.00 16.38 -14.88
N ASP A 271 -7.19 15.27 -14.82
CA ASP A 271 -6.49 14.70 -15.98
C ASP A 271 -6.76 13.19 -16.10
N PRO A 272 -7.67 12.76 -17.00
CA PRO A 272 -8.06 11.37 -17.13
C PRO A 272 -6.95 10.45 -17.69
N GLU A 273 -5.85 10.98 -18.22
CA GLU A 273 -4.71 10.20 -18.69
C GLU A 273 -3.73 9.86 -17.54
N VAL A 274 -3.91 10.48 -16.37
CA VAL A 274 -3.06 10.27 -15.19
C VAL A 274 -3.71 9.25 -14.26
N PHE A 275 -3.02 8.12 -14.08
CA PHE A 275 -3.41 7.08 -13.13
C PHE A 275 -2.44 7.07 -11.96
N TYR A 276 -2.95 7.11 -10.75
CA TYR A 276 -2.19 6.95 -9.51
C TYR A 276 -2.09 5.49 -9.09
N LEU A 277 -3.22 4.76 -9.16
CA LEU A 277 -3.30 3.32 -9.01
C LEU A 277 -3.95 2.70 -10.25
N ASN A 278 -3.43 1.54 -10.68
CA ASN A 278 -3.99 0.81 -11.82
C ASN A 278 -3.93 -0.71 -11.60
N TYR A 279 -4.63 -1.45 -12.44
CA TYR A 279 -4.68 -2.91 -12.39
C TYR A 279 -5.16 -3.42 -11.02
N GLY A 280 -6.11 -2.71 -10.44
CA GLY A 280 -6.62 -2.98 -9.11
C GLY A 280 -7.66 -4.12 -9.11
N LEU A 281 -7.59 -4.95 -8.06
CA LEU A 281 -8.57 -6.02 -7.79
C LEU A 281 -8.84 -6.06 -6.29
N VAL A 282 -10.13 -6.20 -5.94
CA VAL A 282 -10.56 -6.46 -4.56
C VAL A 282 -11.52 -7.64 -4.55
N GLU A 283 -11.30 -8.56 -3.61
CA GLU A 283 -12.18 -9.70 -3.35
C GLU A 283 -12.67 -9.65 -1.89
N TRP A 284 -13.89 -10.14 -1.65
CA TRP A 284 -14.47 -10.26 -0.33
C TRP A 284 -15.28 -11.56 -0.21
N ARG A 285 -15.68 -11.93 1.03
CA ARG A 285 -16.50 -13.10 1.35
C ARG A 285 -17.92 -12.70 1.78
#